data_6d47d776771905e29a1008e252e81855
#
_entry.id   6d47d776771905e29a1008e252e81855
#
_cell.length_a   1.000
_cell.length_b   1.000
_cell.length_c   1.000
_cell.angle_alpha   90.00
_cell.angle_beta   90.00
_cell.angle_gamma   90.00
#
_symmetry.space_group_name_H-M   'P 1'
#
loop_
_entity.id
_entity.type
_entity.pdbx_description
1 polymer ?
#
loop_
_entity_poly.entity_id
_entity_poly.type
_entity_poly.pdbx_seq_one_letter_code
_entity_poly.pdbx_strand_id
1 'polypeptide(L)'
;MEEGLGEAMSVDFDSFNSIQMDAIREVGNIGAGNAATALSKLLGRVVDMDVPVAELVSVYEIANHYGSPEDLGCGVLIRADGEFSCNIIFLMYEEEASTLADLLISMDLSSMEEEVRMQIRDSALAEVGNIILGAFLNALSSMTGWALPVSVPAVAHDMLGSIMDVVAAMFGIMGDTALL
;
A
#
# COMPACT_ATOMS: atom_id res chain seq x y z
N MET A 1 18.22 24.43 -24.73
CA MET A 1 18.21 24.46 -23.26
C MET A 1 17.44 23.24 -22.81
N GLU A 2 18.14 22.15 -22.59
CA GLU A 2 17.59 20.94 -21.97
C GLU A 2 17.71 21.13 -20.46
N GLU A 3 16.60 21.46 -19.83
CA GLU A 3 16.52 21.47 -18.36
C GLU A 3 16.49 20.02 -17.89
N GLY A 4 17.45 19.72 -17.02
CA GLY A 4 17.70 18.39 -16.52
C GLY A 4 16.47 17.77 -15.87
N LEU A 5 16.13 16.59 -16.34
CA LEU A 5 15.41 15.59 -15.57
C LEU A 5 16.26 15.29 -14.33
N GLY A 6 15.81 15.78 -13.17
CA GLY A 6 16.46 15.47 -11.91
C GLY A 6 16.53 13.95 -11.78
N GLU A 7 17.72 13.42 -11.57
CA GLU A 7 17.91 12.02 -11.19
C GLU A 7 17.06 11.77 -9.94
N ALA A 8 16.07 10.90 -10.08
CA ALA A 8 15.32 10.43 -8.93
C ALA A 8 16.33 9.79 -7.94
N MET A 9 16.42 10.35 -6.74
CA MET A 9 17.28 9.81 -5.70
C MET A 9 16.81 8.39 -5.38
N SER A 10 17.59 7.39 -5.77
CA SER A 10 17.39 6.03 -5.28
C SER A 10 17.81 5.99 -3.82
N VAL A 11 16.90 5.57 -2.95
CA VAL A 11 17.20 5.37 -1.53
C VAL A 11 17.86 4.00 -1.38
N ASP A 12 19.10 3.98 -0.93
CA ASP A 12 19.78 2.74 -0.53
C ASP A 12 19.32 2.38 0.90
N PHE A 13 18.33 1.51 0.98
CA PHE A 13 17.78 1.05 2.26
C PHE A 13 18.80 0.26 3.09
N ASP A 14 19.77 -0.41 2.46
CA ASP A 14 20.80 -1.18 3.15
C ASP A 14 21.74 -0.28 3.98
N SER A 15 21.73 1.02 3.71
CA SER A 15 22.51 2.02 4.45
C SER A 15 21.81 2.60 5.67
N PHE A 16 20.53 2.23 5.94
CA PHE A 16 19.75 2.82 7.03
C PHE A 16 20.30 2.41 8.40
N ASN A 17 20.56 3.41 9.22
CA ASN A 17 20.92 3.22 10.61
C ASN A 17 19.67 3.09 11.51
N SER A 18 19.89 2.73 12.78
CA SER A 18 18.80 2.53 13.75
C SER A 18 17.90 3.76 13.93
N ILE A 19 18.46 4.97 13.87
CA ILE A 19 17.68 6.22 14.02
C ILE A 19 16.75 6.43 12.82
N GLN A 20 17.22 6.12 11.62
CA GLN A 20 16.40 6.21 10.41
C GLN A 20 15.28 5.16 10.43
N MET A 21 15.56 3.93 10.87
CA MET A 21 14.54 2.90 11.04
C MET A 21 13.50 3.29 12.10
N ASP A 22 13.93 3.88 13.21
CA ASP A 22 13.00 4.37 14.24
C ASP A 22 12.12 5.51 13.72
N ALA A 23 12.65 6.41 12.88
CA ALA A 23 11.87 7.44 12.22
C ALA A 23 10.81 6.86 11.27
N ILE A 24 11.16 5.80 10.52
CA ILE A 24 10.21 5.09 9.63
C ILE A 24 9.10 4.41 10.44
N ARG A 25 9.43 3.78 11.56
CA ARG A 25 8.43 3.20 12.47
C ARG A 25 7.46 4.26 13.00
N GLU A 26 7.97 5.43 13.35
CA GLU A 26 7.15 6.54 13.82
C GLU A 26 6.20 7.04 12.72
N VAL A 27 6.69 7.16 11.47
CA VAL A 27 5.83 7.45 10.29
C VAL A 27 4.72 6.41 10.16
N GLY A 28 5.07 5.12 10.28
CA GLY A 28 4.13 4.01 10.24
C GLY A 28 3.05 4.13 11.33
N ASN A 29 3.45 4.39 12.56
CA ASN A 29 2.54 4.57 13.70
C ASN A 29 1.57 5.75 13.49
N ILE A 30 2.08 6.90 13.04
CA ILE A 30 1.26 8.09 12.77
C ILE A 30 0.31 7.79 11.59
N GLY A 31 0.81 7.16 10.53
CA GLY A 31 0.02 6.78 9.35
C GLY A 31 -1.09 5.81 9.72
N ALA A 32 -0.79 4.75 10.48
CA ALA A 32 -1.77 3.78 10.94
C ALA A 32 -2.86 4.41 11.82
N GLY A 33 -2.49 5.28 12.76
CA GLY A 33 -3.45 5.99 13.61
C GLY A 33 -4.39 6.89 12.79
N ASN A 34 -3.86 7.58 11.77
CA ASN A 34 -4.67 8.39 10.86
C ASN A 34 -5.58 7.52 9.99
N ALA A 35 -5.07 6.41 9.46
CA ALA A 35 -5.83 5.46 8.65
C ALA A 35 -6.97 4.83 9.48
N ALA A 36 -6.68 4.34 10.69
CA ALA A 36 -7.68 3.79 11.60
C ALA A 36 -8.80 4.78 11.89
N THR A 37 -8.45 6.06 12.10
CA THR A 37 -9.44 7.13 12.32
C THR A 37 -10.31 7.36 11.08
N ALA A 38 -9.72 7.38 9.89
CA ALA A 38 -10.43 7.59 8.63
C ALA A 38 -11.34 6.39 8.30
N LEU A 39 -10.83 5.16 8.45
CA LEU A 39 -11.60 3.93 8.25
C LEU A 39 -12.74 3.79 9.26
N SER A 40 -12.52 4.18 10.52
CA SER A 40 -13.58 4.18 11.54
C SER A 40 -14.75 5.07 11.14
N LYS A 41 -14.46 6.23 10.56
CA LYS A 41 -15.49 7.14 10.03
C LYS A 41 -16.22 6.55 8.83
N LEU A 42 -15.48 5.93 7.91
CA LEU A 42 -16.05 5.30 6.71
C LEU A 42 -16.97 4.13 7.07
N LEU A 43 -16.53 3.26 7.98
CA LEU A 43 -17.24 2.06 8.39
C LEU A 43 -18.30 2.30 9.48
N GLY A 44 -18.33 3.50 10.09
CA GLY A 44 -19.23 3.83 11.20
C GLY A 44 -19.00 3.01 12.48
N ARG A 45 -17.80 2.43 12.64
CA ARG A 45 -17.39 1.60 13.79
C ARG A 45 -15.92 1.81 14.11
N VAL A 46 -15.52 1.44 15.32
CA VAL A 46 -14.11 1.51 15.73
C VAL A 46 -13.29 0.52 14.91
N VAL A 47 -12.24 1.03 14.29
CA VAL A 47 -11.17 0.27 13.64
C VAL A 47 -9.91 0.51 14.45
N ASP A 48 -9.27 -0.55 14.86
CA ASP A 48 -7.98 -0.52 15.53
C ASP A 48 -6.92 -1.10 14.59
N MET A 49 -5.76 -0.49 14.54
CA MET A 49 -4.65 -0.90 13.69
C MET A 49 -3.37 -0.87 14.48
N ASP A 50 -2.73 -2.01 14.55
CA ASP A 50 -1.36 -2.11 15.08
C ASP A 50 -0.36 -1.99 13.93
N VAL A 51 0.77 -1.33 14.18
CA VAL A 51 1.94 -1.36 13.31
C VAL A 51 3.01 -2.18 14.02
N PRO A 52 3.01 -3.48 13.82
CA PRO A 52 3.81 -4.37 14.66
C PRO A 52 5.30 -4.26 14.38
N VAL A 53 5.68 -4.16 13.12
CA VAL A 53 7.10 -4.24 12.71
C VAL A 53 7.33 -3.41 11.45
N ALA A 54 8.50 -2.78 11.34
CA ALA A 54 9.01 -2.25 10.08
C ALA A 54 10.33 -2.94 9.80
N GLU A 55 10.42 -3.69 8.71
CA GLU A 55 11.59 -4.47 8.31
C GLU A 55 11.96 -4.18 6.86
N LEU A 56 13.26 -4.23 6.59
CA LEU A 56 13.77 -4.18 5.23
C LEU A 56 13.88 -5.61 4.71
N VAL A 57 13.19 -5.89 3.63
CA VAL A 57 13.14 -7.22 3.03
C VAL A 57 13.38 -7.13 1.53
N SER A 58 13.84 -8.23 0.93
CA SER A 58 13.82 -8.34 -0.53
C SER A 58 12.39 -8.36 -1.04
N VAL A 59 12.12 -7.61 -2.11
CA VAL A 59 10.79 -7.59 -2.75
C VAL A 59 10.32 -9.00 -3.11
N TYR A 60 11.25 -9.88 -3.50
CA TYR A 60 10.98 -11.28 -3.86
C TYR A 60 10.64 -12.16 -2.64
N GLU A 61 10.95 -11.71 -1.42
CA GLU A 61 10.67 -12.45 -0.19
C GLU A 61 9.37 -12.03 0.49
N ILE A 62 8.76 -10.91 0.08
CA ILE A 62 7.55 -10.37 0.71
C ILE A 62 6.42 -11.41 0.74
N ALA A 63 6.17 -12.10 -0.37
CA ALA A 63 5.11 -13.12 -0.42
C ALA A 63 5.32 -14.22 0.63
N ASN A 64 6.57 -14.61 0.90
CA ASN A 64 6.92 -15.60 1.92
C ASN A 64 6.71 -15.10 3.35
N HIS A 65 6.78 -13.78 3.60
CA HIS A 65 6.45 -13.19 4.90
C HIS A 65 4.97 -13.28 5.23
N TYR A 66 4.11 -13.22 4.20
CA TYR A 66 2.66 -13.35 4.38
C TYR A 66 2.19 -14.80 4.46
N GLY A 67 2.82 -15.71 3.72
CA GLY A 67 2.39 -17.10 3.65
C GLY A 67 3.07 -17.85 2.52
N SER A 68 2.31 -18.33 1.53
CA SER A 68 2.86 -18.93 0.31
C SER A 68 2.73 -17.98 -0.87
N PRO A 69 3.72 -17.90 -1.77
CA PRO A 69 3.58 -17.17 -3.03
C PRO A 69 2.39 -17.64 -3.89
N GLU A 70 1.89 -18.85 -3.66
CA GLU A 70 0.74 -19.46 -4.35
C GLU A 70 -0.61 -19.07 -3.72
N ASP A 71 -0.62 -18.49 -2.53
CA ASP A 71 -1.84 -18.03 -1.89
C ASP A 71 -2.47 -16.89 -2.68
N LEU A 72 -3.81 -16.91 -2.79
CA LEU A 72 -4.53 -15.83 -3.46
C LEU A 72 -4.56 -14.58 -2.58
N GLY A 73 -4.30 -13.45 -3.19
CA GLY A 73 -4.26 -12.16 -2.53
C GLY A 73 -4.85 -11.03 -3.37
N CYS A 74 -5.06 -9.94 -2.69
CA CYS A 74 -5.44 -8.66 -3.27
C CYS A 74 -4.39 -7.62 -2.89
N GLY A 75 -3.90 -6.90 -3.88
CA GLY A 75 -2.99 -5.78 -3.72
C GLY A 75 -3.63 -4.48 -4.17
N VAL A 76 -3.57 -3.44 -3.33
CA VAL A 76 -3.91 -2.07 -3.75
C VAL A 76 -2.63 -1.26 -3.82
N LEU A 77 -2.27 -0.84 -5.02
CA LEU A 77 -1.03 -0.13 -5.33
C LEU A 77 -1.30 1.35 -5.56
N ILE A 78 -0.50 2.20 -4.95
CA ILE A 78 -0.42 3.64 -5.20
C ILE A 78 1.03 4.00 -5.49
N ARG A 79 1.22 4.85 -6.48
CA ARG A 79 2.49 5.51 -6.75
C ARG A 79 2.46 6.94 -6.22
N ALA A 80 3.49 7.32 -5.48
CA ALA A 80 3.76 8.71 -5.14
C ALA A 80 4.94 9.19 -5.97
N ASP A 81 4.77 10.36 -6.58
CA ASP A 81 5.82 11.05 -7.34
C ASP A 81 6.02 12.45 -6.75
N GLY A 82 7.24 12.99 -6.80
CA GLY A 82 7.54 14.32 -6.26
C GLY A 82 9.03 14.45 -5.95
N GLU A 83 9.33 15.04 -4.81
CA GLU A 83 10.72 15.14 -4.32
C GLU A 83 11.31 13.77 -3.97
N PHE A 84 10.44 12.82 -3.67
CA PHE A 84 10.75 11.40 -3.51
C PHE A 84 9.69 10.58 -4.26
N SER A 85 10.14 9.62 -5.08
CA SER A 85 9.23 8.71 -5.80
C SER A 85 9.24 7.34 -5.14
N CYS A 86 8.04 6.82 -4.84
CA CYS A 86 7.90 5.48 -4.29
C CYS A 86 6.60 4.82 -4.77
N ASN A 87 6.60 3.50 -4.75
CA ASN A 87 5.38 2.71 -4.88
C ASN A 87 5.04 2.13 -3.50
N ILE A 88 3.78 2.16 -3.14
CA ILE A 88 3.29 1.62 -1.88
C ILE A 88 2.16 0.67 -2.20
N ILE A 89 2.23 -0.52 -1.63
CA ILE A 89 1.20 -1.54 -1.78
C ILE A 89 0.57 -1.87 -0.44
N PHE A 90 -0.76 -1.95 -0.41
CA PHE A 90 -1.51 -2.58 0.67
C PHE A 90 -1.89 -3.98 0.21
N LEU A 91 -1.29 -4.98 0.83
CA LEU A 91 -1.42 -6.39 0.47
C LEU A 91 -2.25 -7.12 1.53
N MET A 92 -3.16 -7.97 1.09
CA MET A 92 -4.01 -8.78 1.97
C MET A 92 -4.37 -10.09 1.29
N TYR A 93 -4.83 -11.09 2.06
CA TYR A 93 -5.40 -12.31 1.48
C TYR A 93 -6.75 -12.01 0.79
N GLU A 94 -7.09 -12.79 -0.22
CA GLU A 94 -8.32 -12.62 -1.00
C GLU A 94 -9.59 -12.71 -0.13
N GLU A 95 -9.60 -13.59 0.88
CA GLU A 95 -10.71 -13.71 1.83
C GLU A 95 -10.89 -12.46 2.69
N GLU A 96 -9.78 -11.84 3.09
CA GLU A 96 -9.75 -10.58 3.85
C GLU A 96 -10.26 -9.42 2.99
N ALA A 97 -9.79 -9.35 1.73
CA ALA A 97 -10.22 -8.35 0.77
C ALA A 97 -11.73 -8.43 0.52
N SER A 98 -12.24 -9.63 0.29
CA SER A 98 -13.68 -9.87 0.12
C SER A 98 -14.48 -9.44 1.36
N THR A 99 -14.00 -9.80 2.56
CA THR A 99 -14.64 -9.40 3.83
C THR A 99 -14.63 -7.89 3.99
N LEU A 100 -13.52 -7.23 3.70
CA LEU A 100 -13.39 -5.79 3.80
C LEU A 100 -14.30 -5.06 2.81
N ALA A 101 -14.36 -5.52 1.57
CA ALA A 101 -15.27 -4.99 0.56
C ALA A 101 -16.75 -5.14 0.98
N ASP A 102 -17.14 -6.30 1.48
CA ASP A 102 -18.52 -6.57 1.92
C ASP A 102 -18.91 -5.70 3.13
N LEU A 103 -17.97 -5.32 3.98
CA LEU A 103 -18.21 -4.38 5.08
C LEU A 103 -18.48 -2.94 4.62
N LEU A 104 -17.95 -2.56 3.47
CA LEU A 104 -18.08 -1.21 2.90
C LEU A 104 -19.33 -1.08 2.03
N ILE A 105 -19.72 -2.16 1.38
CA ILE A 105 -20.82 -2.18 0.43
C ILE A 105 -22.13 -2.38 1.19
N SER A 106 -22.95 -1.32 1.22
CA SER A 106 -24.25 -1.34 1.93
C SER A 106 -25.41 -1.91 1.10
N MET A 107 -25.15 -2.22 -0.18
CA MET A 107 -26.17 -2.71 -1.12
C MET A 107 -26.10 -4.22 -1.32
N ASP A 108 -27.23 -4.83 -1.61
CA ASP A 108 -27.29 -6.24 -2.00
C ASP A 108 -26.79 -6.41 -3.44
N LEU A 109 -25.68 -7.10 -3.61
CA LEU A 109 -25.07 -7.40 -4.91
C LEU A 109 -25.55 -8.74 -5.50
N SER A 110 -26.39 -9.51 -4.79
CA SER A 110 -26.72 -10.89 -5.17
C SER A 110 -27.43 -11.02 -6.53
N SER A 111 -28.14 -9.96 -6.95
CA SER A 111 -28.87 -9.92 -8.23
C SER A 111 -28.05 -9.39 -9.40
N MET A 112 -26.80 -8.95 -9.15
CA MET A 112 -25.94 -8.38 -10.19
C MET A 112 -25.10 -9.46 -10.87
N GLU A 113 -24.67 -9.16 -12.10
CA GLU A 113 -23.71 -9.99 -12.82
C GLU A 113 -22.36 -10.00 -12.07
N GLU A 114 -21.60 -11.10 -12.20
CA GLU A 114 -20.33 -11.32 -11.51
C GLU A 114 -19.34 -10.20 -11.79
N GLU A 115 -19.20 -9.82 -13.05
CA GLU A 115 -18.30 -8.75 -13.47
C GLU A 115 -18.62 -7.40 -12.80
N VAL A 116 -19.90 -7.07 -12.68
CA VAL A 116 -20.35 -5.83 -12.00
C VAL A 116 -20.07 -5.90 -10.51
N ARG A 117 -20.27 -7.07 -9.89
CA ARG A 117 -19.95 -7.28 -8.46
C ARG A 117 -18.47 -7.08 -8.20
N MET A 118 -17.60 -7.65 -9.04
CA MET A 118 -16.15 -7.48 -8.94
C MET A 118 -15.77 -6.01 -9.05
N GLN A 119 -16.27 -5.28 -10.05
CA GLN A 119 -15.98 -3.85 -10.23
C GLN A 119 -16.38 -3.00 -9.02
N ILE A 120 -17.52 -3.31 -8.38
CA ILE A 120 -17.98 -2.59 -7.18
C ILE A 120 -17.04 -2.90 -6.00
N ARG A 121 -16.64 -4.16 -5.82
CA ARG A 121 -15.68 -4.57 -4.77
C ARG A 121 -14.32 -3.93 -4.97
N ASP A 122 -13.79 -3.94 -6.18
CA ASP A 122 -12.52 -3.30 -6.52
C ASP A 122 -12.54 -1.80 -6.23
N SER A 123 -13.66 -1.15 -6.56
CA SER A 123 -13.83 0.27 -6.26
C SER A 123 -13.83 0.56 -4.75
N ALA A 124 -14.46 -0.31 -3.95
CA ALA A 124 -14.46 -0.21 -2.49
C ALA A 124 -13.05 -0.45 -1.92
N LEU A 125 -12.33 -1.45 -2.42
CA LEU A 125 -10.95 -1.74 -2.01
C LEU A 125 -9.98 -0.64 -2.42
N ALA A 126 -10.15 -0.06 -3.60
CA ALA A 126 -9.38 1.10 -4.05
C ALA A 126 -9.56 2.29 -3.09
N GLU A 127 -10.78 2.56 -2.64
CA GLU A 127 -11.05 3.64 -1.68
C GLU A 127 -10.39 3.38 -0.33
N VAL A 128 -10.45 2.15 0.20
CA VAL A 128 -9.75 1.78 1.44
C VAL A 128 -8.25 1.93 1.28
N GLY A 129 -7.68 1.40 0.21
CA GLY A 129 -6.26 1.54 -0.07
C GLY A 129 -5.84 3.01 -0.18
N ASN A 130 -6.63 3.83 -0.85
CA ASN A 130 -6.40 5.27 -0.94
C ASN A 130 -6.38 5.94 0.45
N ILE A 131 -7.27 5.55 1.35
CA ILE A 131 -7.33 6.06 2.72
C ILE A 131 -6.09 5.63 3.51
N ILE A 132 -5.75 4.33 3.51
CA ILE A 132 -4.63 3.78 4.28
C ILE A 132 -3.30 4.33 3.77
N LEU A 133 -3.05 4.19 2.47
CA LEU A 133 -1.79 4.60 1.85
C LEU A 133 -1.65 6.12 1.84
N GLY A 134 -2.75 6.84 1.63
CA GLY A 134 -2.79 8.30 1.72
C GLY A 134 -2.51 8.80 3.14
N ALA A 135 -2.99 8.11 4.17
CA ALA A 135 -2.69 8.46 5.56
C ALA A 135 -1.20 8.30 5.88
N PHE A 136 -0.58 7.22 5.40
CA PHE A 136 0.86 7.00 5.53
C PHE A 136 1.67 8.08 4.80
N LEU A 137 1.35 8.36 3.53
CA LEU A 137 2.05 9.38 2.74
C LEU A 137 1.87 10.79 3.31
N ASN A 138 0.70 11.11 3.87
CA ASN A 138 0.47 12.37 4.55
C ASN A 138 1.31 12.48 5.84
N ALA A 139 1.49 11.39 6.59
CA ALA A 139 2.38 11.37 7.75
C ALA A 139 3.82 11.63 7.31
N LEU A 140 4.30 10.93 6.28
CA LEU A 140 5.63 11.10 5.70
C LEU A 140 5.84 12.55 5.20
N SER A 141 4.89 13.09 4.43
CA SER A 141 4.92 14.47 3.95
C SER A 141 4.99 15.49 5.11
N SER A 142 4.23 15.25 6.17
CA SER A 142 4.23 16.14 7.35
C SER A 142 5.56 16.15 8.10
N MET A 143 6.25 15.00 8.16
CA MET A 143 7.54 14.88 8.85
C MET A 143 8.71 15.38 8.01
N THR A 144 8.65 15.23 6.69
CA THR A 144 9.74 15.59 5.78
C THR A 144 9.58 16.97 5.14
N GLY A 145 8.36 17.48 5.07
CA GLY A 145 8.00 18.67 4.30
C GLY A 145 7.93 18.42 2.79
N TRP A 146 8.07 17.17 2.34
CA TRP A 146 8.03 16.81 0.92
C TRP A 146 6.61 16.82 0.36
N ALA A 147 6.47 17.31 -0.87
CA ALA A 147 5.22 17.16 -1.62
C ALA A 147 5.22 15.78 -2.30
N LEU A 148 4.25 14.94 -1.94
CA LEU A 148 4.11 13.57 -2.42
C LEU A 148 2.75 13.39 -3.11
N PRO A 149 2.56 13.94 -4.32
CA PRO A 149 1.34 13.71 -5.09
C PRO A 149 1.19 12.22 -5.42
N VAL A 150 -0.04 11.72 -5.28
CA VAL A 150 -0.34 10.29 -5.43
C VAL A 150 -1.11 10.00 -6.72
N SER A 151 -0.89 8.81 -7.28
CA SER A 151 -1.68 8.28 -8.39
C SER A 151 -3.07 7.82 -7.93
N VAL A 152 -3.93 7.52 -8.88
CA VAL A 152 -5.14 6.74 -8.63
C VAL A 152 -4.72 5.33 -8.20
N PRO A 153 -5.35 4.73 -7.18
CA PRO A 153 -5.07 3.36 -6.78
C PRO A 153 -5.36 2.35 -7.89
N ALA A 154 -4.49 1.35 -8.02
CA ALA A 154 -4.72 0.18 -8.86
C ALA A 154 -4.97 -1.04 -7.97
N VAL A 155 -6.00 -1.83 -8.27
CA VAL A 155 -6.34 -3.06 -7.55
C VAL A 155 -5.95 -4.24 -8.43
N ALA A 156 -5.35 -5.25 -7.81
CA ALA A 156 -4.97 -6.50 -8.47
C ALA A 156 -5.35 -7.69 -7.59
N HIS A 157 -5.92 -8.72 -8.19
CA HIS A 157 -6.25 -9.99 -7.59
C HIS A 157 -5.48 -11.10 -8.32
N ASP A 158 -4.57 -11.77 -7.63
CA ASP A 158 -3.75 -12.86 -8.17
C ASP A 158 -3.08 -13.63 -7.02
N MET A 159 -2.25 -14.60 -7.33
CA MET A 159 -1.34 -15.18 -6.36
C MET A 159 -0.40 -14.09 -5.81
N LEU A 160 -0.11 -14.14 -4.51
CA LEU A 160 0.76 -13.16 -3.84
C LEU A 160 2.11 -13.02 -4.56
N GLY A 161 2.69 -14.14 -5.01
CA GLY A 161 3.92 -14.13 -5.80
C GLY A 161 3.78 -13.34 -7.11
N SER A 162 2.68 -13.54 -7.85
CA SER A 162 2.43 -12.83 -9.10
C SER A 162 2.29 -11.32 -8.89
N ILE A 163 1.57 -10.91 -7.85
CA ILE A 163 1.43 -9.49 -7.48
C ILE A 163 2.81 -8.90 -7.17
N MET A 164 3.63 -9.61 -6.40
CA MET A 164 4.95 -9.13 -6.02
C MET A 164 5.94 -9.13 -7.19
N ASP A 165 5.82 -10.06 -8.14
CA ASP A 165 6.62 -10.05 -9.38
C ASP A 165 6.34 -8.80 -10.23
N VAL A 166 5.08 -8.38 -10.32
CA VAL A 166 4.71 -7.13 -11.01
C VAL A 166 5.29 -5.93 -10.27
N VAL A 167 5.19 -5.90 -8.93
CA VAL A 167 5.79 -4.84 -8.11
C VAL A 167 7.30 -4.81 -8.32
N ALA A 168 7.98 -5.95 -8.23
CA ALA A 168 9.44 -6.06 -8.45
C ALA A 168 9.84 -5.58 -9.86
N ALA A 169 9.06 -5.90 -10.89
CA ALA A 169 9.31 -5.43 -12.24
C ALA A 169 9.18 -3.91 -12.37
N MET A 170 8.27 -3.29 -11.62
CA MET A 170 8.14 -1.82 -11.55
C MET A 170 9.33 -1.16 -10.85
N PHE A 171 9.93 -1.85 -9.87
CA PHE A 171 11.12 -1.38 -9.15
C PHE A 171 12.44 -1.70 -9.86
N GLY A 172 12.46 -2.61 -10.80
CA GLY A 172 13.62 -3.28 -11.42
C GLY A 172 14.74 -2.40 -11.97
N ILE A 173 14.68 -1.09 -11.75
CA ILE A 173 15.75 -0.12 -12.05
C ILE A 173 16.27 0.53 -10.75
N MET A 174 15.60 0.38 -9.61
CA MET A 174 15.85 1.19 -8.39
C MET A 174 16.31 0.38 -7.16
N GLY A 175 16.39 -0.95 -7.22
CA GLY A 175 16.83 -1.82 -6.11
C GLY A 175 15.81 -2.91 -5.77
N ASP A 176 16.25 -3.90 -5.02
CA ASP A 176 15.49 -5.13 -4.71
C ASP A 176 14.91 -5.09 -3.29
N THR A 177 15.09 -4.01 -2.55
CA THR A 177 14.72 -3.90 -1.13
C THR A 177 13.44 -3.10 -0.98
N ALA A 178 12.52 -3.63 -0.19
CA ALA A 178 11.29 -2.97 0.21
C ALA A 178 11.24 -2.80 1.73
N LEU A 179 10.48 -1.83 2.17
CA LEU A 179 10.07 -1.68 3.57
C LEU A 179 8.73 -2.40 3.76
N LEU A 180 8.73 -3.41 4.65
CA LEU A 180 7.55 -4.12 5.10
C LEU A 180 7.09 -3.57 6.44
#